data_ad8c08f75ccd7b0e82c2c582073196e9
#
_entry.id   ad8c08f75ccd7b0e82c2c582073196e9
#
_cell.length_a   1.000
_cell.length_b   1.000
_cell.length_c   1.000
_cell.angle_alpha   90.00
_cell.angle_beta   90.00
_cell.angle_gamma   90.00
#
_symmetry.space_group_name_H-M   'P 1'
#
loop_
_entity.id
_entity.type
_entity.pdbx_description
1 polymer ?
#
loop_
_entity_poly.entity_id
_entity_poly.type
_entity_poly.pdbx_seq_one_letter_code
_entity_poly.pdbx_strand_id
1 'polypeptide(L)'
;MNWDNIELLLQKYYAGETSLAEEKNLKNYFKETKLLPDHLKVHATQFKYYNRQEEVQLDKFLADDWLFEKIEKPNAEPAFAYSWKKLIPYGRVAASILFLLAAFWVGNHYRQRVELQNNSEMAAMREEILEMKQVLATGSDANSSASERIRVVSQEFNLTQNQEVIKLLIRTMNHDSNVNVRFAACEALYRFKNNEMVRDAFIQSLPLQSDPFMQIMLIDILVGIKEKKAVNQLQKLTQKENLLPMVKNKAQQGIGILI
;
A
#
# COMPACT_ATOMS: atom_id res chain seq x y z
N MET A 1 33.15 24.22 -19.35
CA MET A 1 32.90 22.76 -19.46
C MET A 1 32.05 22.58 -20.72
N ASN A 2 32.38 21.63 -21.59
CA ASN A 2 31.65 21.46 -22.86
C ASN A 2 30.37 20.65 -22.64
N TRP A 3 29.30 20.90 -23.36
CA TRP A 3 27.97 20.27 -23.19
C TRP A 3 28.04 18.75 -23.26
N ASP A 4 28.83 18.19 -24.16
CA ASP A 4 29.00 16.74 -24.35
C ASP A 4 29.56 16.05 -23.06
N ASN A 5 30.41 16.73 -22.32
CA ASN A 5 30.97 16.22 -21.06
C ASN A 5 29.94 16.19 -19.95
N ILE A 6 28.93 17.08 -19.95
CA ILE A 6 27.89 17.12 -18.93
C ILE A 6 26.88 15.98 -19.12
N GLU A 7 26.52 15.68 -20.37
CA GLU A 7 25.63 14.55 -20.66
C GLU A 7 26.25 13.20 -20.28
N LEU A 8 27.54 13.02 -20.59
CA LEU A 8 28.26 11.82 -20.19
C LEU A 8 28.33 11.70 -18.65
N LEU A 9 28.53 12.84 -17.97
CA LEU A 9 28.58 12.86 -16.51
C LEU A 9 27.21 12.59 -15.87
N LEU A 10 26.12 13.06 -16.50
CA LEU A 10 24.76 12.76 -16.10
C LEU A 10 24.43 11.25 -16.27
N GLN A 11 24.86 10.65 -17.36
CA GLN A 11 24.68 9.20 -17.57
C GLN A 11 25.40 8.39 -16.49
N LYS A 12 26.65 8.74 -16.17
CA LYS A 12 27.40 8.12 -15.09
C LYS A 12 26.74 8.34 -13.72
N TYR A 13 26.17 9.52 -13.49
CA TYR A 13 25.47 9.83 -12.25
C TYR A 13 24.25 8.94 -12.04
N TYR A 14 23.41 8.77 -13.06
CA TYR A 14 22.25 7.90 -12.98
C TYR A 14 22.61 6.40 -12.98
N ALA A 15 23.77 6.02 -13.46
CA ALA A 15 24.30 4.68 -13.36
C ALA A 15 24.95 4.38 -11.99
N GLY A 16 25.15 5.42 -11.13
CA GLY A 16 25.82 5.26 -9.84
C GLY A 16 27.34 5.08 -9.94
N GLU A 17 27.95 5.50 -11.07
CA GLU A 17 29.36 5.29 -11.39
C GLU A 17 30.19 6.57 -11.20
N THR A 18 29.62 7.64 -10.64
CA THR A 18 30.33 8.91 -10.40
C THR A 18 31.13 8.89 -9.11
N SER A 19 32.30 9.50 -9.12
CA SER A 19 33.06 9.84 -7.93
C SER A 19 32.47 11.06 -7.22
N LEU A 20 32.76 11.25 -5.93
CA LEU A 20 32.33 12.41 -5.14
C LEU A 20 32.78 13.75 -5.78
N ALA A 21 33.95 13.78 -6.43
CA ALA A 21 34.45 14.95 -7.11
C ALA A 21 33.63 15.27 -8.37
N GLU A 22 33.23 14.25 -9.13
CA GLU A 22 32.38 14.38 -10.31
C GLU A 22 30.97 14.81 -9.95
N GLU A 23 30.39 14.28 -8.87
CA GLU A 23 29.10 14.73 -8.36
C GLU A 23 29.11 16.19 -7.94
N LYS A 24 30.16 16.62 -7.22
CA LYS A 24 30.33 18.01 -6.81
C LYS A 24 30.44 18.94 -8.01
N ASN A 25 31.16 18.52 -9.03
CA ASN A 25 31.26 19.27 -10.29
C ASN A 25 29.91 19.39 -11.01
N LEU A 26 29.14 18.33 -11.01
CA LEU A 26 27.79 18.30 -11.62
C LEU A 26 26.81 19.20 -10.85
N LYS A 27 26.82 19.15 -9.52
CA LYS A 27 26.03 20.03 -8.67
C LYS A 27 26.37 21.49 -8.86
N ASN A 28 27.66 21.84 -8.89
CA ASN A 28 28.13 23.21 -9.10
C ASN A 28 27.74 23.72 -10.49
N TYR A 29 27.83 22.89 -11.53
CA TYR A 29 27.43 23.25 -12.87
C TYR A 29 25.95 23.67 -12.93
N PHE A 30 25.03 22.90 -12.34
CA PHE A 30 23.62 23.24 -12.30
C PHE A 30 23.28 24.40 -11.35
N LYS A 31 24.15 24.72 -10.40
CA LYS A 31 24.03 25.89 -9.51
C LYS A 31 24.42 27.19 -10.22
N GLU A 32 25.50 27.18 -10.99
CA GLU A 32 26.09 28.39 -11.58
C GLU A 32 25.50 28.73 -12.96
N THR A 33 25.07 27.73 -13.73
CA THR A 33 24.64 27.95 -15.11
C THR A 33 23.20 28.43 -15.19
N LYS A 34 23.01 29.70 -15.62
CA LYS A 34 21.68 30.32 -15.75
C LYS A 34 20.98 29.96 -17.07
N LEU A 35 21.73 29.73 -18.15
CA LEU A 35 21.21 29.39 -19.48
C LEU A 35 21.53 27.93 -19.76
N LEU A 36 20.53 27.07 -19.59
CA LEU A 36 20.62 25.63 -19.82
C LEU A 36 19.88 25.26 -21.10
N PRO A 37 20.41 24.36 -21.95
CA PRO A 37 19.69 23.76 -23.07
C PRO A 37 18.41 23.08 -22.58
N ASP A 38 17.39 22.98 -23.43
CA ASP A 38 16.07 22.49 -23.05
C ASP A 38 16.09 21.05 -22.50
N HIS A 39 16.93 20.19 -23.06
CA HIS A 39 17.09 18.81 -22.63
C HIS A 39 17.73 18.67 -21.22
N LEU A 40 18.53 19.67 -20.77
CA LEU A 40 19.14 19.67 -19.44
C LEU A 40 18.27 20.36 -18.36
N LYS A 41 17.24 21.10 -18.76
CA LYS A 41 16.33 21.79 -17.82
C LYS A 41 15.57 20.81 -16.93
N VAL A 42 15.26 19.63 -17.42
CA VAL A 42 14.58 18.58 -16.65
C VAL A 42 15.42 18.16 -15.44
N HIS A 43 16.74 18.02 -15.64
CA HIS A 43 17.67 17.63 -14.57
C HIS A 43 17.96 18.77 -13.60
N ALA A 44 17.91 20.03 -14.09
CA ALA A 44 18.19 21.21 -13.28
C ALA A 44 17.25 21.34 -12.05
N THR A 45 16.01 20.93 -12.16
CA THR A 45 15.04 20.96 -11.05
C THR A 45 15.46 20.03 -9.92
N GLN A 46 15.94 18.84 -10.24
CA GLN A 46 16.41 17.83 -9.28
C GLN A 46 17.68 18.32 -8.56
N PHE A 47 18.66 18.85 -9.30
CA PHE A 47 19.90 19.35 -8.71
C PHE A 47 19.70 20.63 -7.89
N LYS A 48 18.73 21.49 -8.24
CA LYS A 48 18.33 22.63 -7.39
C LYS A 48 17.70 22.19 -6.08
N TYR A 49 16.92 21.14 -6.10
CA TYR A 49 16.34 20.57 -4.87
C TYR A 49 17.44 20.02 -3.94
N TYR A 50 18.40 19.27 -4.46
CA TYR A 50 19.52 18.74 -3.66
C TYR A 50 20.41 19.85 -3.09
N ASN A 51 20.72 20.88 -3.88
CA ASN A 51 21.49 22.04 -3.41
C ASN A 51 20.78 22.81 -2.30
N ARG A 52 19.45 22.89 -2.32
CA ARG A 52 18.67 23.52 -1.26
C ARG A 52 18.68 22.69 0.03
N GLN A 53 18.76 21.40 -0.06
CA GLN A 53 18.86 20.52 1.12
C GLN A 53 20.27 20.58 1.75
N GLU A 54 21.33 20.74 0.98
CA GLU A 54 22.68 20.95 1.51
C GLU A 54 22.84 22.32 2.24
N GLU A 55 22.04 23.33 1.86
CA GLU A 55 22.01 24.65 2.53
C GLU A 55 21.18 24.64 3.83
N VAL A 56 20.45 23.58 4.14
CA VAL A 56 19.89 23.38 5.47
C VAL A 56 21.08 23.16 6.40
N GLN A 57 21.49 24.24 7.08
CA GLN A 57 22.54 24.19 8.10
C GLN A 57 22.22 23.04 9.04
N LEU A 58 23.12 22.06 9.13
CA LEU A 58 23.11 21.14 10.25
C LEU A 58 22.99 21.98 11.51
N ASP A 59 21.97 21.71 12.30
CA ASP A 59 21.72 22.37 13.56
C ASP A 59 23.07 22.50 14.31
N LYS A 60 23.37 23.70 14.81
CA LYS A 60 24.62 24.06 15.46
C LYS A 60 25.03 23.07 16.55
N PHE A 61 24.08 22.23 17.01
CA PHE A 61 24.30 21.15 17.98
C PHE A 61 24.85 19.86 17.36
N LEU A 62 24.83 19.70 16.04
CA LEU A 62 25.37 18.54 15.30
C LEU A 62 26.70 18.87 14.61
N ALA A 63 27.13 20.13 14.65
CA ALA A 63 28.46 20.52 14.16
C ALA A 63 29.51 20.11 15.21
N ASP A 64 30.52 19.33 14.82
CA ASP A 64 31.59 18.82 15.69
C ASP A 64 32.40 19.92 16.35
N ASP A 65 32.34 21.17 15.88
CA ASP A 65 33.10 22.32 16.37
C ASP A 65 32.87 22.59 17.86
N TRP A 66 31.66 22.42 18.40
CA TRP A 66 31.39 22.61 19.83
C TRP A 66 32.02 21.48 20.68
N LEU A 67 32.22 20.31 20.09
CA LEU A 67 32.83 19.16 20.74
C LEU A 67 34.33 19.36 20.84
N PHE A 68 34.97 19.85 19.78
CA PHE A 68 36.43 20.17 19.76
C PHE A 68 36.77 21.35 20.63
N GLU A 69 35.97 22.42 20.68
CA GLU A 69 36.17 23.55 21.59
C GLU A 69 36.15 23.13 23.08
N LYS A 70 35.39 22.07 23.40
CA LYS A 70 35.29 21.55 24.77
C LYS A 70 36.48 20.66 25.15
N ILE A 71 37.19 20.09 24.18
CA ILE A 71 38.32 19.19 24.36
C ILE A 71 39.64 19.99 24.46
N GLU A 72 39.72 21.15 23.77
CA GLU A 72 40.97 21.96 23.70
C GLU A 72 41.20 22.95 24.84
N LYS A 73 40.25 23.13 25.77
CA LYS A 73 40.49 23.97 26.95
C LYS A 73 41.20 23.19 28.04
N PRO A 74 42.52 23.43 28.29
CA PRO A 74 43.21 22.80 29.40
C PRO A 74 42.68 23.36 30.72
N ASN A 75 42.22 22.47 31.57
CA ASN A 75 42.07 22.54 33.01
C ASN A 75 42.17 23.93 33.65
N ALA A 76 41.07 24.67 33.73
CA ALA A 76 40.86 25.58 34.83
C ALA A 76 40.42 24.72 36.03
N GLU A 77 41.21 24.73 37.09
CA GLU A 77 40.88 24.00 38.32
C GLU A 77 39.53 24.44 38.85
N PRO A 78 38.62 23.49 39.16
CA PRO A 78 37.32 23.85 39.72
C PRO A 78 37.49 24.24 41.19
N ALA A 79 37.31 25.54 41.48
CA ALA A 79 37.28 26.08 42.82
C ALA A 79 36.07 25.63 43.68
N PHE A 80 35.54 24.45 43.47
CA PHE A 80 34.54 23.81 44.33
C PHE A 80 34.70 22.29 44.27
N ALA A 81 35.77 21.79 44.91
CA ALA A 81 35.88 20.36 45.21
C ALA A 81 35.00 19.98 46.42
N TYR A 82 33.70 20.09 46.27
CA TYR A 82 32.81 19.36 47.16
C TYR A 82 32.84 17.89 46.75
N SER A 83 33.19 17.04 47.72
CA SER A 83 33.45 15.61 47.56
C SER A 83 32.30 14.85 46.89
N TRP A 84 32.24 14.82 45.57
CA TRP A 84 31.27 14.08 44.77
C TRP A 84 31.53 12.56 44.75
N LYS A 85 32.71 12.13 45.29
CA LYS A 85 33.09 10.70 45.30
C LYS A 85 32.18 9.80 46.14
N LYS A 86 31.40 10.34 47.07
CA LYS A 86 30.40 9.56 47.84
C LYS A 86 29.02 9.44 47.21
N LEU A 87 28.71 10.25 46.16
CA LEU A 87 27.38 10.22 45.49
C LEU A 87 27.35 9.43 44.16
N ILE A 88 28.52 8.98 43.69
CA ILE A 88 28.65 8.26 42.38
C ILE A 88 27.82 6.98 42.33
N PRO A 89 27.72 6.14 43.40
CA PRO A 89 26.91 4.93 43.32
C PRO A 89 25.40 5.22 43.19
N TYR A 90 24.92 6.31 43.82
CA TYR A 90 23.51 6.69 43.75
C TYR A 90 23.15 7.38 42.43
N GLY A 91 24.09 8.11 41.82
CA GLY A 91 23.92 8.73 40.51
C GLY A 91 23.73 7.70 39.40
N ARG A 92 24.39 6.54 39.47
CA ARG A 92 24.21 5.45 38.49
C ARG A 92 22.82 4.81 38.57
N VAL A 93 22.32 4.65 39.80
CA VAL A 93 20.95 4.11 40.00
C VAL A 93 19.90 5.14 39.57
N ALA A 94 20.09 6.42 39.89
CA ALA A 94 19.18 7.49 39.45
C ALA A 94 19.16 7.65 37.92
N ALA A 95 20.30 7.55 37.24
CA ALA A 95 20.40 7.61 35.80
C ALA A 95 19.65 6.42 35.12
N SER A 96 19.77 5.21 35.67
CA SER A 96 19.05 4.05 35.13
C SER A 96 17.54 4.17 35.30
N ILE A 97 17.06 4.72 36.42
CA ILE A 97 15.64 4.98 36.65
C ILE A 97 15.12 6.05 35.68
N LEU A 98 15.85 7.14 35.48
CA LEU A 98 15.48 8.17 34.51
C LEU A 98 15.45 7.63 33.08
N PHE A 99 16.40 6.76 32.72
CA PHE A 99 16.42 6.12 31.41
C PHE A 99 15.21 5.20 31.21
N LEU A 100 14.85 4.42 32.21
CA LEU A 100 13.64 3.57 32.19
C LEU A 100 12.36 4.40 32.09
N LEU A 101 12.27 5.50 32.85
CA LEU A 101 11.13 6.43 32.76
C LEU A 101 11.05 7.11 31.40
N ALA A 102 12.17 7.55 30.83
CA ALA A 102 12.23 8.12 29.51
C ALA A 102 11.85 7.10 28.43
N ALA A 103 12.37 5.87 28.50
CA ALA A 103 12.02 4.78 27.62
C ALA A 103 10.52 4.41 27.72
N PHE A 104 9.97 4.36 28.93
CA PHE A 104 8.55 4.14 29.16
C PHE A 104 7.70 5.29 28.58
N TRP A 105 8.11 6.54 28.78
CA TRP A 105 7.39 7.71 28.27
C TRP A 105 7.40 7.76 26.75
N VAL A 106 8.57 7.51 26.12
CA VAL A 106 8.72 7.40 24.66
C VAL A 106 7.88 6.23 24.12
N GLY A 107 7.95 5.07 24.76
CA GLY A 107 7.16 3.90 24.39
C GLY A 107 5.65 4.14 24.46
N ASN A 108 5.20 4.81 25.54
CA ASN A 108 3.79 5.15 25.71
C ASN A 108 3.32 6.21 24.69
N HIS A 109 4.16 7.21 24.42
CA HIS A 109 3.85 8.24 23.42
C HIS A 109 3.82 7.66 21.98
N TYR A 110 4.72 6.73 21.67
CA TYR A 110 4.72 6.01 20.39
C TYR A 110 3.45 5.13 20.24
N ARG A 111 3.07 4.44 21.31
CA ARG A 111 1.81 3.65 21.37
C ARG A 111 0.59 4.50 21.07
N GLN A 112 0.45 5.65 21.72
CA GLN A 112 -0.68 6.55 21.49
C GLN A 112 -0.78 7.03 20.03
N ARG A 113 0.34 7.33 19.39
CA ARG A 113 0.34 7.74 17.97
C ARG A 113 -0.10 6.60 17.06
N VAL A 114 0.39 5.39 17.30
CA VAL A 114 0.01 4.20 16.52
C VAL A 114 -1.48 3.85 16.74
N GLU A 115 -1.98 3.95 17.96
CA GLU A 115 -3.39 3.72 18.25
C GLU A 115 -4.31 4.76 17.61
N LEU A 116 -3.92 6.04 17.62
CA LEU A 116 -4.69 7.10 16.95
C LEU A 116 -4.72 6.90 15.43
N GLN A 117 -3.60 6.52 14.83
CA GLN A 117 -3.52 6.24 13.41
C GLN A 117 -4.34 5.00 13.04
N ASN A 118 -4.22 3.91 13.78
CA ASN A 118 -5.02 2.70 13.57
C ASN A 118 -6.52 2.97 13.75
N ASN A 119 -6.90 3.78 14.74
CA ASN A 119 -8.29 4.13 14.96
C ASN A 119 -8.87 5.00 13.84
N SER A 120 -8.08 5.93 13.28
CA SER A 120 -8.51 6.75 12.15
C SER A 120 -8.64 5.93 10.86
N GLU A 121 -7.72 5.01 10.60
CA GLU A 121 -7.80 4.09 9.47
C GLU A 121 -8.99 3.13 9.59
N MET A 122 -9.24 2.61 10.80
CA MET A 122 -10.40 1.76 11.08
C MET A 122 -11.72 2.53 10.95
N ALA A 123 -11.76 3.81 11.35
CA ALA A 123 -12.94 4.64 11.18
C ALA A 123 -13.23 4.93 9.71
N ALA A 124 -12.21 5.31 8.93
CA ALA A 124 -12.33 5.51 7.49
C ALA A 124 -12.80 4.23 6.77
N MET A 125 -12.22 3.08 7.12
CA MET A 125 -12.64 1.79 6.56
C MET A 125 -14.10 1.47 6.89
N ARG A 126 -14.56 1.76 8.11
CA ARG A 126 -15.98 1.55 8.49
C ARG A 126 -16.91 2.45 7.70
N GLU A 127 -16.55 3.69 7.49
CA GLU A 127 -17.33 4.64 6.71
C GLU A 127 -17.45 4.17 5.25
N GLU A 128 -16.35 3.73 4.65
CA GLU A 128 -16.30 3.18 3.30
C GLU A 128 -17.19 1.92 3.16
N ILE A 129 -17.17 1.02 4.15
CA ILE A 129 -18.05 -0.16 4.19
C ILE A 129 -19.52 0.25 4.33
N LEU A 130 -19.82 1.28 5.10
CA LEU A 130 -21.18 1.78 5.27
C LEU A 130 -21.71 2.40 3.98
N GLU A 131 -20.90 3.20 3.27
CA GLU A 131 -21.24 3.74 1.95
C GLU A 131 -21.51 2.61 0.95
N MET A 132 -20.61 1.63 0.89
CA MET A 132 -20.78 0.45 0.04
C MET A 132 -22.09 -0.30 0.38
N LYS A 133 -22.35 -0.54 1.66
CA LYS A 133 -23.61 -1.19 2.11
C LYS A 133 -24.83 -0.37 1.68
N GLN A 134 -24.80 0.93 1.83
CA GLN A 134 -25.90 1.81 1.46
C GLN A 134 -26.19 1.76 -0.05
N VAL A 135 -25.16 1.90 -0.87
CA VAL A 135 -25.29 1.88 -2.34
C VAL A 135 -25.73 0.52 -2.85
N LEU A 136 -25.21 -0.59 -2.28
CA LEU A 136 -25.51 -1.96 -2.72
C LEU A 136 -26.77 -2.55 -2.07
N ALA A 137 -27.20 -2.04 -0.91
CA ALA A 137 -28.46 -2.49 -0.29
C ALA A 137 -29.70 -2.05 -1.06
N THR A 138 -29.60 -0.95 -1.79
CA THR A 138 -30.67 -0.39 -2.61
C THR A 138 -30.80 -1.07 -4.00
N GLY A 139 -30.12 -2.19 -4.21
CA GLY A 139 -30.09 -2.92 -5.50
C GLY A 139 -31.41 -3.38 -6.09
N SER A 140 -32.50 -3.31 -5.34
CA SER A 140 -33.87 -3.53 -5.81
C SER A 140 -34.74 -2.25 -5.75
N ASP A 141 -34.30 -1.20 -5.09
CA ASP A 141 -35.09 0.04 -4.93
C ASP A 141 -34.42 1.19 -5.69
N ALA A 142 -35.23 2.04 -6.30
CA ALA A 142 -34.91 3.03 -7.33
C ALA A 142 -33.89 4.14 -6.96
N ASN A 143 -33.11 4.00 -5.91
CA ASN A 143 -32.29 5.08 -5.36
C ASN A 143 -30.81 5.07 -5.78
N SER A 144 -30.26 3.96 -6.33
CA SER A 144 -28.90 3.94 -6.86
C SER A 144 -28.87 3.39 -8.29
N SER A 145 -28.16 4.09 -9.19
CA SER A 145 -28.00 3.64 -10.57
C SER A 145 -27.09 2.41 -10.66
N ALA A 146 -27.29 1.57 -11.70
CA ALA A 146 -26.39 0.45 -11.97
C ALA A 146 -24.93 0.92 -12.12
N SER A 147 -24.68 2.07 -12.75
CA SER A 147 -23.37 2.65 -12.92
C SER A 147 -22.71 3.03 -11.58
N GLU A 148 -23.48 3.56 -10.64
CA GLU A 148 -23.00 3.87 -9.30
C GLU A 148 -22.64 2.61 -8.52
N ARG A 149 -23.48 1.58 -8.57
CA ARG A 149 -23.19 0.29 -7.96
C ARG A 149 -21.95 -0.38 -8.56
N ILE A 150 -21.77 -0.33 -9.90
CA ILE A 150 -20.55 -0.82 -10.56
C ILE A 150 -19.36 -0.02 -10.06
N ARG A 151 -19.43 1.32 -10.00
CA ARG A 151 -18.33 2.15 -9.52
C ARG A 151 -17.91 1.76 -8.11
N VAL A 152 -18.87 1.62 -7.20
CA VAL A 152 -18.60 1.25 -5.80
C VAL A 152 -17.98 -0.14 -5.69
N VAL A 153 -18.46 -1.11 -6.45
CA VAL A 153 -17.91 -2.48 -6.47
C VAL A 153 -16.51 -2.54 -7.07
N SER A 154 -16.22 -1.68 -8.07
CA SER A 154 -14.94 -1.66 -8.79
C SER A 154 -13.87 -0.82 -8.09
N GLN A 155 -14.21 -0.04 -7.07
CA GLN A 155 -13.23 0.72 -6.29
C GLN A 155 -12.17 -0.23 -5.72
N GLU A 156 -10.90 0.20 -5.80
CA GLU A 156 -9.82 -0.49 -5.11
C GLU A 156 -9.93 -0.17 -3.62
N PHE A 157 -10.69 -0.99 -2.94
CA PHE A 157 -10.68 -0.95 -1.49
C PHE A 157 -9.33 -1.49 -1.01
N ASN A 158 -8.59 -0.70 -0.26
CA ASN A 158 -7.42 -1.13 0.53
C ASN A 158 -7.85 -2.09 1.66
N LEU A 159 -8.97 -2.78 1.45
CA LEU A 159 -9.60 -3.66 2.40
C LEU A 159 -8.89 -5.01 2.34
N THR A 160 -7.78 -5.11 3.05
CA THR A 160 -7.19 -6.39 3.40
C THR A 160 -8.29 -7.34 3.91
N GLN A 161 -8.76 -8.24 3.03
CA GLN A 161 -9.61 -9.41 3.32
C GLN A 161 -10.74 -9.17 4.36
N ASN A 162 -11.39 -8.00 4.34
CA ASN A 162 -12.51 -7.76 5.24
C ASN A 162 -13.67 -8.69 4.87
N GLN A 163 -14.02 -9.57 5.79
CA GLN A 163 -15.08 -10.56 5.59
C GLN A 163 -16.45 -9.94 5.28
N GLU A 164 -16.73 -8.74 5.80
CA GLU A 164 -17.99 -8.05 5.52
C GLU A 164 -18.10 -7.61 4.07
N VAL A 165 -17.00 -7.08 3.52
CA VAL A 165 -16.93 -6.70 2.10
C VAL A 165 -17.07 -7.92 1.20
N ILE A 166 -16.38 -9.01 1.51
CA ILE A 166 -16.48 -10.26 0.75
C ILE A 166 -17.94 -10.76 0.76
N LYS A 167 -18.60 -10.78 1.92
CA LYS A 167 -20.01 -11.19 2.02
C LYS A 167 -20.94 -10.27 1.23
N LEU A 168 -20.69 -8.97 1.25
CA LEU A 168 -21.47 -8.01 0.49
C LEU A 168 -21.31 -8.20 -1.02
N LEU A 169 -20.08 -8.39 -1.50
CA LEU A 169 -19.78 -8.69 -2.90
C LEU A 169 -20.42 -10.01 -3.35
N ILE A 170 -20.37 -11.06 -2.50
CA ILE A 170 -21.04 -12.35 -2.79
C ILE A 170 -22.55 -12.14 -2.94
N ARG A 171 -23.18 -11.38 -2.05
CA ARG A 171 -24.60 -11.07 -2.15
C ARG A 171 -24.91 -10.29 -3.44
N THR A 172 -24.12 -9.27 -3.76
CA THR A 172 -24.29 -8.47 -4.99
C THR A 172 -24.12 -9.33 -6.24
N MET A 173 -23.11 -10.20 -6.31
CA MET A 173 -22.89 -11.14 -7.42
C MET A 173 -24.10 -12.07 -7.63
N ASN A 174 -24.77 -12.46 -6.57
CA ASN A 174 -25.87 -13.43 -6.65
C ASN A 174 -27.24 -12.78 -6.88
N HIS A 175 -27.45 -11.56 -6.37
CA HIS A 175 -28.82 -11.03 -6.23
C HIS A 175 -29.06 -9.66 -6.85
N ASP A 176 -28.02 -8.96 -7.34
CA ASP A 176 -28.25 -7.68 -7.99
C ASP A 176 -29.11 -7.87 -9.25
N SER A 177 -30.10 -6.99 -9.44
CA SER A 177 -31.02 -7.05 -10.58
C SER A 177 -30.30 -6.82 -11.91
N ASN A 178 -29.24 -6.03 -11.93
CA ASN A 178 -28.46 -5.72 -13.13
C ASN A 178 -27.30 -6.70 -13.30
N VAL A 179 -27.28 -7.41 -14.43
CA VAL A 179 -26.24 -8.40 -14.72
C VAL A 179 -24.83 -7.79 -14.75
N ASN A 180 -24.67 -6.55 -15.21
CA ASN A 180 -23.36 -5.90 -15.26
C ASN A 180 -22.82 -5.60 -13.84
N VAL A 181 -23.70 -5.32 -12.88
CA VAL A 181 -23.32 -5.20 -11.47
C VAL A 181 -22.87 -6.54 -10.92
N ARG A 182 -23.59 -7.63 -11.28
CA ARG A 182 -23.17 -9.00 -10.89
C ARG A 182 -21.80 -9.36 -11.48
N PHE A 183 -21.53 -8.99 -12.74
CA PHE A 183 -20.22 -9.16 -13.36
C PHE A 183 -19.13 -8.40 -12.60
N ALA A 184 -19.35 -7.13 -12.33
CA ALA A 184 -18.39 -6.30 -11.58
C ALA A 184 -18.10 -6.87 -10.18
N ALA A 185 -19.14 -7.35 -9.48
CA ALA A 185 -18.98 -7.99 -8.18
C ALA A 185 -18.18 -9.31 -8.27
N CYS A 186 -18.39 -10.10 -9.30
CA CYS A 186 -17.64 -11.32 -9.57
C CYS A 186 -16.14 -11.02 -9.82
N GLU A 187 -15.86 -10.01 -10.63
CA GLU A 187 -14.51 -9.54 -10.92
C GLU A 187 -13.81 -9.00 -9.66
N ALA A 188 -14.51 -8.22 -8.85
CA ALA A 188 -13.99 -7.75 -7.57
C ALA A 188 -13.66 -8.91 -6.62
N LEU A 189 -14.53 -9.93 -6.54
CA LEU A 189 -14.30 -11.14 -5.75
C LEU A 189 -13.10 -11.95 -6.24
N TYR A 190 -12.81 -11.95 -7.54
CA TYR A 190 -11.64 -12.65 -8.07
C TYR A 190 -10.32 -12.19 -7.48
N ARG A 191 -10.21 -10.94 -7.03
CA ARG A 191 -9.03 -10.43 -6.31
C ARG A 191 -8.78 -11.22 -5.01
N PHE A 192 -9.83 -11.78 -4.41
CA PHE A 192 -9.81 -12.59 -3.19
C PHE A 192 -9.82 -14.10 -3.46
N LYS A 193 -9.45 -14.55 -4.64
CA LYS A 193 -9.46 -15.97 -5.08
C LYS A 193 -8.74 -16.95 -4.15
N ASN A 194 -7.78 -16.45 -3.36
CA ASN A 194 -7.05 -17.27 -2.37
C ASN A 194 -7.87 -17.51 -1.10
N ASN A 195 -8.97 -16.78 -0.87
CA ASN A 195 -9.87 -16.97 0.25
C ASN A 195 -10.82 -18.14 -0.03
N GLU A 196 -10.88 -19.11 0.89
CA GLU A 196 -11.72 -20.29 0.73
C GLU A 196 -13.21 -19.93 0.61
N MET A 197 -13.71 -18.98 1.42
CA MET A 197 -15.09 -18.49 1.35
C MET A 197 -15.44 -17.99 -0.06
N VAL A 198 -14.52 -17.31 -0.73
CA VAL A 198 -14.74 -16.79 -2.08
C VAL A 198 -14.78 -17.91 -3.11
N ARG A 199 -13.89 -18.90 -3.01
CA ARG A 199 -13.90 -20.07 -3.90
C ARG A 199 -15.19 -20.87 -3.76
N ASP A 200 -15.61 -21.12 -2.53
CA ASP A 200 -16.88 -21.81 -2.26
C ASP A 200 -18.08 -20.98 -2.76
N ALA A 201 -18.03 -19.64 -2.62
CA ALA A 201 -19.06 -18.77 -3.15
C ALA A 201 -19.17 -18.85 -4.68
N PHE A 202 -18.07 -18.89 -5.43
CA PHE A 202 -18.13 -19.08 -6.88
C PHE A 202 -18.79 -20.38 -7.28
N ILE A 203 -18.47 -21.49 -6.56
CA ILE A 203 -19.11 -22.80 -6.81
C ILE A 203 -20.62 -22.73 -6.54
N GLN A 204 -21.02 -22.15 -5.39
CA GLN A 204 -22.41 -22.07 -4.97
C GLN A 204 -23.22 -21.09 -5.84
N SER A 205 -22.57 -20.07 -6.39
CA SER A 205 -23.21 -19.07 -7.23
C SER A 205 -23.58 -19.60 -8.63
N LEU A 206 -22.85 -20.60 -9.11
CA LEU A 206 -23.02 -21.13 -10.47
C LEU A 206 -24.48 -21.59 -10.78
N PRO A 207 -25.18 -22.32 -9.92
CA PRO A 207 -26.59 -22.73 -10.17
C PRO A 207 -27.59 -21.59 -9.99
N LEU A 208 -27.20 -20.51 -9.28
CA LEU A 208 -28.06 -19.36 -8.99
C LEU A 208 -28.17 -18.39 -10.18
N GLN A 209 -27.16 -18.42 -11.06
CA GLN A 209 -27.16 -17.54 -12.22
C GLN A 209 -28.05 -18.07 -13.34
N SER A 210 -28.93 -17.21 -13.88
CA SER A 210 -29.72 -17.45 -15.06
C SER A 210 -29.06 -16.92 -16.34
N ASP A 211 -28.20 -15.92 -16.23
CA ASP A 211 -27.48 -15.34 -17.34
C ASP A 211 -26.36 -16.27 -17.82
N PRO A 212 -26.33 -16.65 -19.12
CA PRO A 212 -25.35 -17.60 -19.63
C PRO A 212 -23.90 -17.07 -19.61
N PHE A 213 -23.71 -15.77 -19.83
CA PHE A 213 -22.36 -15.18 -19.78
C PHE A 213 -21.81 -15.14 -18.37
N MET A 214 -22.69 -14.89 -17.37
CA MET A 214 -22.31 -14.97 -15.97
C MET A 214 -21.94 -16.40 -15.56
N GLN A 215 -22.69 -17.42 -16.06
CA GLN A 215 -22.31 -18.81 -15.85
C GLN A 215 -20.96 -19.16 -16.48
N ILE A 216 -20.69 -18.70 -17.71
CA ILE A 216 -19.41 -18.90 -18.39
C ILE A 216 -18.27 -18.23 -17.59
N MET A 217 -18.46 -17.00 -17.14
CA MET A 217 -17.45 -16.29 -16.34
C MET A 217 -17.11 -17.06 -15.06
N LEU A 218 -18.11 -17.56 -14.34
CA LEU A 218 -17.88 -18.37 -13.14
C LEU A 218 -17.13 -19.68 -13.44
N ILE A 219 -17.47 -20.35 -14.56
CA ILE A 219 -16.76 -21.55 -15.00
C ILE A 219 -15.29 -21.21 -15.29
N ASP A 220 -15.03 -20.12 -16.04
CA ASP A 220 -13.67 -19.68 -16.36
C ASP A 220 -12.85 -19.36 -15.12
N ILE A 221 -13.44 -18.68 -14.15
CA ILE A 221 -12.79 -18.41 -12.87
C ILE A 221 -12.42 -19.71 -12.15
N LEU A 222 -13.40 -20.63 -12.00
CA LEU A 222 -13.20 -21.90 -11.29
C LEU A 222 -12.13 -22.77 -11.94
N VAL A 223 -12.09 -22.80 -13.27
CA VAL A 223 -11.06 -23.50 -14.05
C VAL A 223 -9.69 -22.78 -13.90
N GLY A 224 -9.68 -21.45 -14.02
CA GLY A 224 -8.46 -20.65 -13.91
C GLY A 224 -7.77 -20.75 -12.55
N ILE A 225 -8.54 -20.83 -11.47
CA ILE A 225 -8.02 -21.04 -10.11
C ILE A 225 -7.78 -22.54 -9.77
N LYS A 226 -8.08 -23.43 -10.71
CA LYS A 226 -7.96 -24.90 -10.56
C LYS A 226 -8.77 -25.46 -9.38
N GLU A 227 -9.99 -24.95 -9.18
CA GLU A 227 -10.86 -25.36 -8.06
C GLU A 227 -11.53 -26.72 -8.33
N LYS A 228 -10.89 -27.78 -7.91
CA LYS A 228 -11.36 -29.15 -8.12
C LYS A 228 -12.71 -29.46 -7.48
N LYS A 229 -13.05 -28.78 -6.37
CA LYS A 229 -14.38 -28.94 -5.71
C LYS A 229 -15.53 -28.55 -6.64
N ALA A 230 -15.28 -27.74 -7.69
CA ALA A 230 -16.28 -27.32 -8.65
C ALA A 230 -16.78 -28.44 -9.57
N VAL A 231 -16.05 -29.54 -9.74
CA VAL A 231 -16.37 -30.63 -10.69
C VAL A 231 -17.80 -31.16 -10.48
N ASN A 232 -18.17 -31.44 -9.24
CA ASN A 232 -19.53 -31.94 -8.96
C ASN A 232 -20.62 -30.93 -9.35
N GLN A 233 -20.38 -29.64 -9.14
CA GLN A 233 -21.36 -28.60 -9.50
C GLN A 233 -21.43 -28.38 -11.00
N LEU A 234 -20.30 -28.45 -11.71
CA LEU A 234 -20.25 -28.41 -13.17
C LEU A 234 -20.98 -29.62 -13.80
N GLN A 235 -20.80 -30.81 -13.24
CA GLN A 235 -21.54 -32.00 -13.69
C GLN A 235 -23.06 -31.83 -13.53
N LYS A 236 -23.52 -31.35 -12.37
CA LYS A 236 -24.94 -31.05 -12.16
C LYS A 236 -25.46 -29.98 -13.13
N LEU A 237 -24.65 -28.96 -13.42
CA LEU A 237 -25.03 -27.93 -14.38
C LEU A 237 -25.23 -28.50 -15.79
N THR A 238 -24.37 -29.42 -16.26
CA THR A 238 -24.47 -30.04 -17.59
C THR A 238 -25.73 -30.93 -17.76
N GLN A 239 -26.35 -31.36 -16.66
CA GLN A 239 -27.55 -32.18 -16.64
C GLN A 239 -28.85 -31.37 -16.72
N LYS A 240 -28.79 -30.03 -16.62
CA LYS A 240 -30.00 -29.19 -16.76
C LYS A 240 -30.56 -29.26 -18.19
N GLU A 241 -31.85 -29.56 -18.33
CA GLU A 241 -32.49 -29.73 -19.62
C GLU A 241 -32.48 -28.48 -20.51
N ASN A 242 -32.62 -27.30 -19.92
CA ASN A 242 -32.69 -26.01 -20.63
C ASN A 242 -31.36 -25.23 -20.62
N LEU A 243 -30.23 -25.91 -20.45
CA LEU A 243 -28.95 -25.27 -20.49
C LEU A 243 -28.53 -24.94 -21.92
N LEU A 244 -28.11 -23.68 -22.14
CA LEU A 244 -27.60 -23.27 -23.45
C LEU A 244 -26.39 -24.11 -23.87
N PRO A 245 -26.27 -24.52 -25.14
CA PRO A 245 -25.17 -25.37 -25.60
C PRO A 245 -23.78 -24.78 -25.31
N MET A 246 -23.65 -23.46 -25.41
CA MET A 246 -22.37 -22.78 -25.10
C MET A 246 -21.93 -22.96 -23.66
N VAL A 247 -22.86 -22.88 -22.70
CA VAL A 247 -22.58 -23.09 -21.27
C VAL A 247 -22.26 -24.56 -20.99
N LYS A 248 -23.04 -25.48 -21.62
CA LYS A 248 -22.83 -26.92 -21.49
C LYS A 248 -21.45 -27.33 -21.98
N ASN A 249 -21.04 -26.87 -23.17
CA ASN A 249 -19.73 -27.14 -23.72
C ASN A 249 -18.61 -26.58 -22.83
N LYS A 250 -18.78 -25.36 -22.33
CA LYS A 250 -17.84 -24.73 -21.44
C LYS A 250 -17.66 -25.49 -20.12
N ALA A 251 -18.78 -25.93 -19.53
CA ALA A 251 -18.76 -26.74 -18.31
C ALA A 251 -18.08 -28.11 -18.54
N GLN A 252 -18.33 -28.77 -19.68
CA GLN A 252 -17.69 -30.03 -20.03
C GLN A 252 -16.18 -29.87 -20.21
N GLN A 253 -15.73 -28.82 -20.89
CA GLN A 253 -14.32 -28.50 -21.01
C GLN A 253 -13.70 -28.23 -19.63
N GLY A 254 -14.38 -27.46 -18.78
CA GLY A 254 -13.95 -27.17 -17.42
C GLY A 254 -13.77 -28.44 -16.58
N ILE A 255 -14.70 -29.36 -16.66
CA ILE A 255 -14.62 -30.68 -16.00
C ILE A 255 -13.35 -31.42 -16.46
N GLY A 256 -13.11 -31.48 -17.79
CA GLY A 256 -11.92 -32.15 -18.33
C GLY A 256 -10.59 -31.54 -17.88
N ILE A 257 -10.55 -30.24 -17.56
CA ILE A 257 -9.33 -29.56 -17.06
C ILE A 257 -9.12 -29.78 -15.56
N LEU A 258 -10.22 -29.92 -14.79
CA LEU A 258 -10.16 -29.97 -13.32
C LEU A 258 -9.96 -31.40 -12.75
N ILE A 259 -10.24 -32.44 -13.54
CA ILE A 259 -10.01 -33.84 -13.17
C ILE A 259 -8.52 -34.18 -13.33
#